data_c602db4c7bb5238ba084dc6a4362d840
#
_entry.id   c602db4c7bb5238ba084dc6a4362d840
#
_cell.length_a   1.000
_cell.length_b   1.000
_cell.length_c   1.000
_cell.angle_alpha   90.00
_cell.angle_beta   90.00
_cell.angle_gamma   90.00
#
_symmetry.space_group_name_H-M   'P 1'
#
loop_
_entity.id
_entity.type
_entity.pdbx_description
1 polymer ?
#
loop_
_entity_poly.entity_id
_entity_poly.type
_entity_poly.pdbx_seq_one_letter_code
_entity_poly.pdbx_strand_id
1 'polypeptide(L)'
;MQNVKKQITISSLDFNNLRKLMDALINLKKIDDLDSLDADYSFEWQEDANEMIDGINKYVEQTLASLEAESYQNAHCSLTSLRIRLQELRGTIDGITNDASLMNCDNEEFTWPPLSEECRLLE
;
A
#
# COMPACT_ATOMS: atom_id res chain seq x y z
N MET A 1 -29.06 5.63 -14.01
CA MET A 1 -28.39 5.26 -13.89
C MET A 1 -27.80 5.42 -13.35
N GLN A 2 -27.47 5.35 -13.10
CA GLN A 2 -26.78 5.18 -12.71
C GLN A 2 -25.99 4.83 -12.33
N ASN A 3 -25.60 4.76 -12.12
CA ASN A 3 -24.78 4.34 -11.99
C ASN A 3 -24.17 4.07 -11.37
N VAL A 4 -24.25 3.71 -11.27
CA VAL A 4 -23.68 3.31 -10.74
C VAL A 4 -22.83 3.31 -10.34
N LYS A 5 -22.44 3.54 -10.36
CA LYS A 5 -21.44 3.55 -10.04
C LYS A 5 -21.12 3.50 -9.12
N LYS A 6 -21.32 3.51 -8.70
CA LYS A 6 -20.96 3.43 -7.90
C LYS A 6 -20.57 2.86 -7.29
N GLN A 7 -20.83 2.56 -7.19
CA GLN A 7 -20.46 1.92 -6.61
C GLN A 7 -19.68 1.64 -6.32
N ILE A 8 -19.87 1.80 -6.64
CA ILE A 8 -18.55 1.62 -6.51
C ILE A 8 -17.95 2.10 -5.31
N THR A 9 -18.35 1.62 -4.43
CA THR A 9 -17.71 1.84 -3.21
C THR A 9 -16.68 0.81 -3.07
N ILE A 10 -15.66 0.93 -3.78
CA ILE A 10 -14.48 0.27 -3.38
C ILE A 10 -14.00 0.97 -2.15
N SER A 11 -14.05 0.32 -1.07
CA SER A 11 -13.47 0.84 0.14
C SER A 11 -12.00 1.07 -0.13
N SER A 12 -11.56 2.26 0.00
CA SER A 12 -10.14 2.55 -0.10
C SER A 12 -9.43 1.94 1.11
N LEU A 13 -8.21 1.52 0.90
CA LEU A 13 -7.37 1.00 1.97
C LEU A 13 -7.11 2.11 3.00
N ASP A 14 -7.38 1.83 4.25
CA ASP A 14 -7.20 2.80 5.34
C ASP A 14 -5.78 2.67 5.89
N PHE A 15 -4.90 3.53 5.42
CA PHE A 15 -3.51 3.50 5.83
C PHE A 15 -3.32 3.99 7.27
N ASN A 16 -4.24 4.82 7.79
CA ASN A 16 -4.17 5.23 9.19
C ASN A 16 -4.40 4.04 10.12
N ASN A 17 -5.41 3.23 9.84
CA ASN A 17 -5.67 2.04 10.64
C ASN A 17 -4.58 0.98 10.45
N LEU A 18 -4.07 0.85 9.23
CA LEU A 18 -2.97 -0.07 8.97
C LEU A 18 -1.74 0.35 9.79
N ARG A 19 -1.44 1.63 9.85
CA ARG A 19 -0.32 2.15 10.64
C ARG A 19 -0.55 1.88 12.13
N LYS A 20 -1.78 2.09 12.62
CA LYS A 20 -2.11 1.82 14.02
C LYS A 20 -1.89 0.35 14.36
N LEU A 21 -2.29 -0.53 13.45
CA LEU A 21 -2.08 -1.97 13.63
C LEU A 21 -0.60 -2.28 13.73
N MET A 22 0.21 -1.75 12.80
CA MET A 22 1.63 -2.02 12.81
C MET A 22 2.31 -1.47 14.08
N ASP A 23 1.90 -0.27 14.52
CA ASP A 23 2.41 0.29 15.76
C ASP A 23 2.07 -0.59 16.97
N ALA A 24 0.84 -1.13 17.01
CA ALA A 24 0.43 -2.02 18.08
C ALA A 24 1.25 -3.31 18.09
N LEU A 25 1.54 -3.85 16.90
CA LEU A 25 2.35 -5.07 16.80
C LEU A 25 3.81 -4.81 17.19
N ILE A 26 4.34 -3.67 16.80
CA ILE A 26 5.69 -3.25 17.19
C ILE A 26 5.79 -3.20 18.72
N ASN A 27 4.77 -2.61 19.37
CA ASN A 27 4.71 -2.56 20.83
C ASN A 27 4.60 -3.95 21.45
N LEU A 28 3.72 -4.78 20.91
CA LEU A 28 3.49 -6.12 21.42
C LEU A 28 4.77 -6.95 21.39
N LYS A 29 5.53 -6.82 20.32
CA LYS A 29 6.77 -7.58 20.11
C LYS A 29 8.00 -6.85 20.62
N LYS A 30 7.84 -5.66 21.16
CA LYS A 30 8.91 -4.85 21.76
C LYS A 30 10.07 -4.63 20.81
N ILE A 31 9.74 -4.22 19.59
CA ILE A 31 10.74 -3.91 18.59
C ILE A 31 11.21 -2.48 18.83
N ASP A 32 12.48 -2.32 19.21
CA ASP A 32 13.04 -1.01 19.54
C ASP A 32 13.65 -0.31 18.34
N ASP A 33 14.19 -1.08 17.40
CA ASP A 33 14.90 -0.52 16.26
C ASP A 33 14.00 -0.51 15.03
N LEU A 34 13.34 0.62 14.77
CA LEU A 34 12.46 0.76 13.63
C LEU A 34 13.23 0.73 12.32
N ASP A 35 14.54 1.02 12.35
CA ASP A 35 15.35 0.95 11.13
C ASP A 35 15.56 -0.49 10.65
N SER A 36 15.29 -1.48 11.51
CA SER A 36 15.35 -2.88 11.12
C SER A 36 14.12 -3.32 10.32
N LEU A 37 13.10 -2.47 10.24
CA LEU A 37 11.87 -2.76 9.51
C LEU A 37 11.97 -2.18 8.10
N ASP A 38 11.19 -2.74 7.18
CA ASP A 38 11.23 -2.34 5.77
C ASP A 38 10.40 -1.10 5.46
N ALA A 39 9.25 -0.95 6.13
CA ALA A 39 8.41 0.22 5.92
C ALA A 39 9.01 1.43 6.61
N ASP A 40 8.66 2.62 6.12
CA ASP A 40 9.15 3.86 6.70
C ASP A 40 8.14 4.39 7.69
N TYR A 41 8.49 4.36 8.98
CA TYR A 41 7.62 4.80 10.06
C TYR A 41 7.80 6.27 10.41
N SER A 42 8.63 6.99 9.66
CA SER A 42 8.82 8.43 9.87
C SER A 42 7.82 9.28 9.11
N PHE A 43 7.02 8.69 8.21
CA PHE A 43 6.03 9.40 7.40
C PHE A 43 4.61 9.12 7.87
N GLU A 44 3.72 10.03 7.49
CA GLU A 44 2.30 9.84 7.64
C GLU A 44 1.81 9.00 6.47
N TRP A 45 1.49 7.75 6.71
CA TRP A 45 1.20 6.79 5.65
C TRP A 45 0.01 7.17 4.79
N GLN A 46 -1.07 7.68 5.42
CA GLN A 46 -2.28 8.03 4.66
C GLN A 46 -2.01 9.20 3.71
N GLU A 47 -1.30 10.20 4.20
CA GLU A 47 -0.98 11.38 3.40
C GLU A 47 -0.09 11.01 2.23
N ASP A 48 0.93 10.19 2.49
CA ASP A 48 1.86 9.74 1.47
C ASP A 48 1.14 8.88 0.42
N ALA A 49 0.26 7.99 0.85
CA ALA A 49 -0.53 7.14 -0.05
C ALA A 49 -1.44 7.99 -0.92
N ASN A 50 -2.07 9.02 -0.34
CA ASN A 50 -2.95 9.92 -1.10
C ASN A 50 -2.18 10.63 -2.21
N GLU A 51 -0.97 11.08 -1.92
CA GLU A 51 -0.13 11.73 -2.92
C GLU A 51 0.25 10.77 -4.05
N MET A 52 0.59 9.53 -3.70
CA MET A 52 0.94 8.52 -4.72
C MET A 52 -0.25 8.22 -5.61
N ILE A 53 -1.44 8.06 -5.02
CA ILE A 53 -2.67 7.75 -5.76
C ILE A 53 -3.04 8.92 -6.67
N ASP A 54 -2.94 10.14 -6.17
CA ASP A 54 -3.21 11.34 -6.97
C ASP A 54 -2.26 11.41 -8.18
N GLY A 55 -0.99 11.09 -7.97
CA GLY A 55 -0.02 11.07 -9.06
C GLY A 55 -0.34 10.01 -10.10
N ILE A 56 -0.75 8.82 -9.64
CA ILE A 56 -1.17 7.74 -10.53
C ILE A 56 -2.35 8.19 -11.38
N ASN A 57 -3.38 8.73 -10.75
CA ASN A 57 -4.59 9.17 -11.46
C ASN A 57 -4.27 10.27 -12.47
N LYS A 58 -3.40 11.20 -12.10
CA LYS A 58 -2.97 12.28 -12.98
C LYS A 58 -2.33 11.72 -14.26
N TYR A 59 -1.43 10.77 -14.14
CA TYR A 59 -0.73 10.23 -15.30
C TYR A 59 -1.60 9.27 -16.11
N VAL A 60 -2.57 8.61 -15.49
CA VAL A 60 -3.59 7.85 -16.23
C VAL A 60 -4.36 8.80 -17.14
N GLU A 61 -4.84 9.92 -16.59
CA GLU A 61 -5.61 10.89 -17.36
C GLU A 61 -4.79 11.52 -18.49
N GLN A 62 -3.55 11.88 -18.20
CA GLN A 62 -2.68 12.47 -19.21
C GLN A 62 -2.37 11.49 -20.33
N THR A 63 -2.14 10.23 -19.99
CA THR A 63 -1.84 9.21 -21.00
C THR A 63 -3.06 8.97 -21.88
N LEU A 64 -4.25 8.86 -21.28
CA LEU A 64 -5.47 8.70 -22.05
C LEU A 64 -5.71 9.86 -23.01
N ALA A 65 -5.54 11.08 -22.51
CA ALA A 65 -5.74 12.27 -23.35
C ALA A 65 -4.73 12.30 -24.51
N SER A 66 -3.49 11.95 -24.24
CA SER A 66 -2.45 11.93 -25.26
C SER A 66 -2.71 10.86 -26.31
N LEU A 67 -3.21 9.70 -25.90
CA LEU A 67 -3.57 8.64 -26.84
C LEU A 67 -4.73 9.07 -27.72
N GLU A 68 -5.74 9.73 -27.14
CA GLU A 68 -6.88 10.23 -27.91
C GLU A 68 -6.46 11.25 -28.94
N ALA A 69 -5.52 12.11 -28.58
CA ALA A 69 -4.98 13.13 -29.48
C ALA A 69 -3.92 12.59 -30.44
N GLU A 70 -3.61 11.30 -30.34
CA GLU A 70 -2.57 10.64 -31.15
C GLU A 70 -1.21 11.29 -30.97
N SER A 71 -1.00 11.90 -29.78
CA SER A 71 0.29 12.48 -29.42
C SER A 71 1.12 11.41 -28.72
N TYR A 72 1.71 10.53 -29.50
CA TYR A 72 2.33 9.31 -28.95
C TYR A 72 3.59 9.60 -28.17
N GLN A 73 4.31 10.66 -28.50
CA GLN A 73 5.48 11.06 -27.71
C GLN A 73 5.05 11.46 -26.30
N ASN A 74 3.99 12.27 -26.19
CA ASN A 74 3.47 12.67 -24.89
C ASN A 74 2.87 11.49 -24.13
N ALA A 75 2.19 10.59 -24.83
CA ALA A 75 1.63 9.39 -24.22
C ALA A 75 2.74 8.53 -23.63
N HIS A 76 3.84 8.37 -24.36
CA HIS A 76 4.97 7.57 -23.89
C HIS A 76 5.59 8.20 -22.65
N CYS A 77 5.72 9.51 -22.65
CA CYS A 77 6.27 10.24 -21.50
C CYS A 77 5.39 10.06 -20.26
N SER A 78 4.08 10.26 -20.42
CA SER A 78 3.14 10.10 -19.29
C SER A 78 3.09 8.66 -18.79
N LEU A 79 3.15 7.71 -19.70
CA LEU A 79 3.15 6.29 -19.34
C LEU A 79 4.40 5.93 -18.53
N THR A 80 5.54 6.49 -18.90
CA THR A 80 6.78 6.29 -18.16
C THR A 80 6.64 6.82 -16.72
N SER A 81 6.06 8.01 -16.59
CA SER A 81 5.83 8.59 -15.26
C SER A 81 4.83 7.78 -14.46
N LEU A 82 3.77 7.29 -15.10
CA LEU A 82 2.80 6.42 -14.46
C LEU A 82 3.46 5.16 -13.89
N ARG A 83 4.31 4.53 -14.71
CA ARG A 83 5.02 3.32 -14.28
C ARG A 83 5.85 3.59 -13.03
N ILE A 84 6.54 4.74 -12.98
CA ILE A 84 7.35 5.10 -11.83
C ILE A 84 6.47 5.26 -10.58
N ARG A 85 5.32 5.93 -10.72
CA ARG A 85 4.41 6.11 -9.59
C ARG A 85 3.85 4.78 -9.07
N LEU A 86 3.52 3.88 -9.99
CA LEU A 86 3.04 2.55 -9.59
C LEU A 86 4.14 1.76 -8.86
N GLN A 87 5.39 1.89 -9.31
CA GLN A 87 6.51 1.24 -8.64
C GLN A 87 6.72 1.79 -7.23
N GLU A 88 6.52 3.09 -7.04
CA GLU A 88 6.63 3.70 -5.71
C GLU A 88 5.56 3.15 -4.77
N LEU A 89 4.32 3.07 -5.24
CA LEU A 89 3.23 2.51 -4.43
C LEU A 89 3.50 1.04 -4.12
N ARG A 90 3.96 0.28 -5.10
CA ARG A 90 4.30 -1.12 -4.89
C ARG A 90 5.38 -1.26 -3.83
N GLY A 91 6.41 -0.42 -3.88
CA GLY A 91 7.49 -0.46 -2.90
C GLY A 91 7.00 -0.20 -1.49
N THR A 92 6.08 0.76 -1.34
CA THR A 92 5.48 1.05 -0.04
C THR A 92 4.69 -0.15 0.47
N ILE A 93 3.86 -0.75 -0.37
CA ILE A 93 3.07 -1.92 0.01
C ILE A 93 3.98 -3.10 0.34
N ASP A 94 5.02 -3.32 -0.46
CA ASP A 94 5.96 -4.41 -0.22
C ASP A 94 6.66 -4.26 1.13
N GLY A 95 7.07 -3.02 1.49
CA GLY A 95 7.70 -2.77 2.77
C GLY A 95 6.78 -3.11 3.94
N ILE A 96 5.53 -2.67 3.87
CA ILE A 96 4.53 -2.97 4.90
C ILE A 96 4.26 -4.48 4.95
N THR A 97 4.17 -5.12 3.78
CA THR A 97 3.94 -6.57 3.70
C THR A 97 5.06 -7.34 4.37
N ASN A 98 6.30 -6.94 4.12
CA ASN A 98 7.45 -7.60 4.73
C ASN A 98 7.43 -7.44 6.25
N ASP A 99 7.07 -6.26 6.74
CA ASP A 99 6.98 -6.03 8.17
C ASP A 99 5.84 -6.83 8.79
N ALA A 100 4.69 -6.91 8.09
CA ALA A 100 3.56 -7.72 8.57
C ALA A 100 3.95 -9.19 8.64
N SER A 101 4.73 -9.69 7.67
CA SER A 101 5.22 -11.06 7.70
C SER A 101 6.12 -11.30 8.91
N LEU A 102 6.98 -10.33 9.21
CA LEU A 102 7.83 -10.42 10.40
C LEU A 102 7.00 -10.44 11.67
N MET A 103 5.96 -9.60 11.76
CA MET A 103 5.08 -9.55 12.93
C MET A 103 4.26 -10.83 13.10
N ASN A 104 4.03 -11.55 12.01
CA ASN A 104 3.28 -12.80 12.03
C ASN A 104 4.11 -13.96 12.59
N CYS A 105 5.42 -13.79 12.73
CA CYS A 105 6.31 -14.80 13.30
C CYS A 105 6.46 -14.56 14.80
N ASP A 106 6.81 -15.62 15.52
CA ASP A 106 7.13 -15.50 16.93
C ASP A 106 8.49 -14.82 17.12
N ASN A 107 8.65 -14.12 18.24
CA ASN A 107 9.96 -13.62 18.65
C ASN A 107 10.14 -13.86 20.14
N GLU A 108 11.27 -13.42 20.70
CA GLU A 108 11.59 -13.65 22.12
C GLU A 108 10.58 -13.02 23.06
N GLU A 109 9.95 -11.91 22.63
CA GLU A 109 9.06 -11.14 23.47
C GLU A 109 7.61 -11.62 23.41
N PHE A 110 7.21 -12.28 22.32
CA PHE A 110 5.83 -12.66 22.15
C PHE A 110 5.71 -13.87 21.24
N THR A 111 4.95 -14.86 21.69
CA THR A 111 4.64 -16.07 20.92
C THR A 111 3.15 -16.09 20.66
N TRP A 112 2.78 -16.20 19.38
CA TRP A 112 1.37 -16.28 18.99
C TRP A 112 0.76 -17.60 19.45
N PRO A 113 -0.51 -17.60 19.88
CA PRO A 113 -1.23 -18.86 20.07
C PRO A 113 -1.31 -19.61 18.72
N PRO A 114 -1.46 -20.94 18.75
CA PRO A 114 -1.61 -21.68 17.50
C PRO A 114 -2.79 -21.20 16.68
N LEU A 115 -2.65 -21.24 15.36
CA LEU A 115 -3.75 -20.91 14.47
C LEU A 115 -4.90 -21.88 14.64
N SER A 116 -6.14 -21.37 14.54
CA SER A 116 -7.30 -22.25 14.53
C SER A 116 -7.30 -23.04 13.22
N GLU A 117 -8.03 -24.17 13.22
CA GLU A 117 -8.14 -24.98 12.02
C GLU A 117 -8.77 -24.18 10.88
N GLU A 118 -9.78 -23.38 11.21
CA GLU A 118 -10.42 -22.51 10.23
C GLU A 118 -9.42 -21.56 9.58
N CYS A 119 -8.56 -20.97 10.37
CA CYS A 119 -7.54 -20.04 9.88
C CYS A 119 -6.52 -20.74 8.98
N ARG A 120 -6.15 -21.97 9.32
CA ARG A 120 -5.21 -22.74 8.50
C ARG A 120 -5.77 -23.06 7.13
N LEU A 121 -7.08 -23.24 7.02
CA LEU A 121 -7.72 -23.52 5.74
C LEU A 121 -7.70 -22.33 4.80
N LEU A 122 -7.45 -21.14 5.30
CA LEU A 122 -7.36 -19.93 4.49
C LEU A 122 -5.99 -19.76 3.84
N GLU A 123 -5.03 -20.54 4.27
CA GLU A 123 -3.71 -20.50 3.66
C GLU A 123 -3.71 -21.27 2.34
#